data_31ff4b369c6f05f6ed24189d6a9cf486
#
_entry.id   31ff4b369c6f05f6ed24189d6a9cf486
#
_cell.length_a   1.000
_cell.length_b   1.000
_cell.length_c   1.000
_cell.angle_alpha   90.00
_cell.angle_beta   90.00
_cell.angle_gamma   90.00
#
_symmetry.space_group_name_H-M   'P 1'
#
loop_
_entity.id
_entity.type
_entity.pdbx_description
1 polymer ?
#
loop_
_entity_poly.entity_id
_entity_poly.type
_entity_poly.pdbx_seq_one_letter_code
_entity_poly.pdbx_strand_id
1 'polypeptide(L)'
;MLSPPDIADAITAGLRARAAQDDLEQSVYGFDSLAEVKLHPLVHSALRDAGLGVFPEQRYPSDWINPKRSEGLRCDVVITDDAKGVALRDPRTRGTLFDTLDAVDPEDAYWLEIKTVSQYTTRGPFKGYSKELLSPVADDVKKLWADSLIFHSGLLLILFTETRDVAEHDLLAWFDRCLKRGYPVASPSARGFEISNRIGNGWCAVAVFGVRGV
;
A
#
# COMPACT_ATOMS: atom_id res chain seq x y z
N MET A 1 -8.05 -11.69 11.66
CA MET A 1 -8.08 -11.40 10.21
C MET A 1 -7.82 -9.91 10.03
N LEU A 2 -6.79 -9.57 9.30
CA LEU A 2 -6.41 -8.18 9.00
C LEU A 2 -7.49 -7.46 8.21
N SER A 3 -7.80 -6.22 8.62
CA SER A 3 -8.77 -5.38 7.94
C SER A 3 -8.13 -4.11 7.38
N PRO A 4 -8.71 -3.51 6.33
CA PRO A 4 -8.24 -2.21 5.82
C PRO A 4 -8.09 -1.11 6.87
N PRO A 5 -9.02 -0.98 7.87
CA PRO A 5 -8.85 -0.04 8.98
C PRO A 5 -7.57 -0.28 9.80
N ASP A 6 -7.29 -1.54 10.17
CA ASP A 6 -6.13 -1.86 11.01
C ASP A 6 -4.82 -1.52 10.28
N ILE A 7 -4.75 -1.84 8.98
CA ILE A 7 -3.61 -1.50 8.12
C ILE A 7 -3.44 0.02 8.00
N ALA A 8 -4.54 0.75 7.77
CA ALA A 8 -4.50 2.22 7.68
C ALA A 8 -4.04 2.85 9.00
N ASP A 9 -4.50 2.35 10.15
CA ASP A 9 -4.09 2.82 11.47
C ASP A 9 -2.60 2.59 11.74
N ALA A 10 -2.10 1.38 11.48
CA ALA A 10 -0.69 1.02 11.65
C ALA A 10 0.22 1.92 10.79
N ILE A 11 -0.07 2.03 9.50
CA ILE A 11 0.73 2.84 8.56
C ILE A 11 0.69 4.32 8.96
N THR A 12 -0.49 4.84 9.32
CA THR A 12 -0.63 6.24 9.73
C THR A 12 0.19 6.54 10.98
N ALA A 13 0.19 5.63 11.96
CA ALA A 13 0.99 5.80 13.18
C ALA A 13 2.50 5.87 12.86
N GLY A 14 3.01 4.98 12.02
CA GLY A 14 4.42 4.98 11.62
C GLY A 14 4.82 6.21 10.80
N LEU A 15 4.00 6.63 9.83
CA LEU A 15 4.28 7.82 9.03
C LEU A 15 4.20 9.10 9.85
N ARG A 16 3.28 9.17 10.84
CA ARG A 16 3.21 10.30 11.79
C ARG A 16 4.45 10.36 12.69
N ALA A 17 4.94 9.22 13.15
CA ALA A 17 6.19 9.15 13.92
C ALA A 17 7.39 9.62 13.08
N ARG A 18 7.42 9.25 11.79
CA ARG A 18 8.43 9.74 10.86
C ARG A 18 8.34 11.25 10.63
N ALA A 19 7.13 11.80 10.47
CA ALA A 19 6.92 13.24 10.35
C ALA A 19 7.48 13.99 11.56
N ALA A 20 7.20 13.50 12.78
CA ALA A 20 7.73 14.07 14.01
C ALA A 20 9.27 14.01 14.07
N GLN A 21 9.87 12.93 13.57
CA GLN A 21 11.34 12.83 13.49
C GLN A 21 11.92 13.85 12.50
N ASP A 22 11.33 13.99 11.32
CA ASP A 22 11.74 14.99 10.33
C ASP A 22 11.61 16.42 10.88
N ASP A 23 10.60 16.69 11.73
CA ASP A 23 10.41 17.99 12.40
C ASP A 23 11.51 18.26 13.44
N LEU A 24 11.89 17.26 14.24
CA LEU A 24 13.00 17.36 15.19
C LEU A 24 14.33 17.63 14.47
N GLU A 25 14.53 17.05 13.31
CA GLU A 25 15.71 17.24 12.46
C GLU A 25 15.67 18.57 11.68
N GLN A 26 14.58 19.33 11.79
CA GLN A 26 14.33 20.57 11.01
C GLN A 26 14.49 20.36 9.50
N SER A 27 14.09 19.19 9.02
CA SER A 27 14.21 18.82 7.62
C SER A 27 13.28 19.67 6.77
N VAL A 28 13.81 20.44 5.85
CA VAL A 28 13.02 21.24 4.88
C VAL A 28 12.23 20.33 3.93
N TYR A 29 12.82 19.21 3.56
CA TYR A 29 12.21 18.14 2.77
C TYR A 29 12.19 16.88 3.62
N GLY A 30 11.00 16.44 4.01
CA GLY A 30 10.80 15.23 4.81
C GLY A 30 10.40 14.04 3.97
N PHE A 31 9.78 13.08 4.64
CA PHE A 31 9.30 11.83 4.01
C PHE A 31 8.28 12.07 2.88
N ASP A 32 7.56 13.19 2.90
CA ASP A 32 6.60 13.62 1.89
C ASP A 32 7.22 13.93 0.51
N SER A 33 8.53 14.13 0.46
CA SER A 33 9.31 14.38 -0.76
C SER A 33 10.04 13.14 -1.28
N LEU A 34 9.93 12.02 -0.60
CA LEU A 34 10.55 10.76 -1.02
C LEU A 34 9.86 10.17 -2.25
N ALA A 35 10.63 9.55 -3.12
CA ALA A 35 10.06 8.70 -4.18
C ALA A 35 9.35 7.48 -3.56
N GLU A 36 8.33 6.96 -4.23
CA GLU A 36 7.50 5.83 -3.77
C GLU A 36 8.33 4.66 -3.22
N VAL A 37 9.33 4.19 -3.97
CA VAL A 37 10.21 3.08 -3.56
C VAL A 37 10.95 3.36 -2.22
N LYS A 38 11.21 4.63 -1.90
CA LYS A 38 11.83 5.01 -0.63
C LYS A 38 10.84 5.11 0.53
N LEU A 39 9.55 5.18 0.23
CA LEU A 39 8.47 5.12 1.23
C LEU A 39 8.12 3.69 1.63
N HIS A 40 8.30 2.71 0.73
CA HIS A 40 8.03 1.30 1.04
C HIS A 40 8.70 0.83 2.35
N PRO A 41 9.99 1.09 2.62
CA PRO A 41 10.61 0.72 3.89
C PRO A 41 9.95 1.33 5.12
N LEU A 42 9.43 2.56 5.02
CA LEU A 42 8.69 3.21 6.13
C LEU A 42 7.35 2.53 6.38
N VAL A 43 6.63 2.18 5.32
CA VAL A 43 5.38 1.40 5.40
C VAL A 43 5.66 0.02 6.00
N HIS A 44 6.71 -0.67 5.54
CA HIS A 44 7.09 -1.99 6.07
C HIS A 44 7.46 -1.92 7.56
N SER A 45 8.19 -0.88 7.98
CA SER A 45 8.52 -0.67 9.39
C SER A 45 7.27 -0.45 10.22
N ALA A 46 6.38 0.44 9.78
CA ALA A 46 5.13 0.74 10.47
C ALA A 46 4.26 -0.51 10.71
N LEU A 47 4.16 -1.38 9.71
CA LEU A 47 3.43 -2.64 9.82
C LEU A 47 4.10 -3.61 10.79
N ARG A 48 5.45 -3.74 10.76
CA ARG A 48 6.19 -4.57 11.72
C ARG A 48 6.08 -4.06 13.15
N ASP A 49 6.15 -2.74 13.34
CA ASP A 49 6.01 -2.10 14.65
C ASP A 49 4.61 -2.31 15.24
N ALA A 50 3.61 -2.52 14.37
CA ALA A 50 2.26 -2.92 14.76
C ALA A 50 2.13 -4.43 15.05
N GLY A 51 3.22 -5.21 14.99
CA GLY A 51 3.23 -6.64 15.29
C GLY A 51 2.80 -7.54 14.13
N LEU A 52 2.85 -7.05 12.90
CA LEU A 52 2.44 -7.80 11.71
C LEU A 52 3.63 -8.48 11.02
N GLY A 53 3.38 -9.62 10.39
CA GLY A 53 4.31 -10.23 9.45
C GLY A 53 4.33 -9.46 8.13
N VAL A 54 5.51 -9.16 7.60
CA VAL A 54 5.67 -8.30 6.42
C VAL A 54 6.62 -8.93 5.43
N PHE A 55 6.12 -9.24 4.24
CA PHE A 55 6.84 -9.89 3.15
C PHE A 55 6.86 -8.97 1.92
N PRO A 56 7.94 -8.19 1.71
CA PRO A 56 8.07 -7.30 0.55
C PRO A 56 8.21 -8.07 -0.77
N GLU A 57 7.77 -7.45 -1.87
CA GLU A 57 8.06 -7.87 -3.25
C GLU A 57 7.73 -9.34 -3.53
N GLN A 58 6.55 -9.79 -3.08
CA GLN A 58 6.15 -11.18 -3.29
C GLN A 58 5.56 -11.39 -4.69
N ARG A 59 5.92 -12.49 -5.34
CA ARG A 59 5.28 -12.90 -6.59
C ARG A 59 3.81 -13.21 -6.36
N TYR A 60 2.98 -12.86 -7.32
CA TYR A 60 1.57 -13.24 -7.28
C TYR A 60 1.40 -14.76 -7.28
N PRO A 61 0.47 -15.33 -6.50
CA PRO A 61 0.32 -16.78 -6.34
C PRO A 61 0.07 -17.53 -7.66
N SER A 62 -0.68 -16.96 -8.58
CA SER A 62 -0.92 -17.54 -9.90
C SER A 62 0.36 -17.68 -10.73
N ASP A 63 1.32 -16.77 -10.57
CA ASP A 63 2.63 -16.82 -11.24
C ASP A 63 3.56 -17.89 -10.62
N TRP A 64 3.29 -18.36 -9.39
CA TRP A 64 4.01 -19.50 -8.81
C TRP A 64 3.59 -20.83 -9.44
N ILE A 65 2.29 -20.99 -9.70
CA ILE A 65 1.73 -22.21 -10.30
C ILE A 65 2.08 -22.29 -11.79
N ASN A 66 2.00 -21.15 -12.49
CA ASN A 66 2.28 -21.04 -13.92
C ASN A 66 3.42 -20.04 -14.16
N PRO A 67 4.68 -20.41 -13.92
CA PRO A 67 5.80 -19.48 -14.02
C PRO A 67 5.94 -18.96 -15.46
N LYS A 68 5.82 -17.64 -15.61
CA LYS A 68 6.10 -16.97 -16.88
C LYS A 68 7.60 -16.96 -17.16
N ARG A 69 8.00 -16.82 -18.43
CA ARG A 69 9.42 -16.70 -18.84
C ARG A 69 10.11 -15.46 -18.25
N SER A 70 9.35 -14.43 -17.87
CA SER A 70 9.83 -13.26 -17.13
C SER A 70 9.72 -13.52 -15.62
N GLU A 71 10.39 -12.70 -14.80
CA GLU A 71 10.32 -12.80 -13.32
C GLU A 71 8.90 -12.67 -12.73
N GLY A 72 7.89 -12.36 -13.54
CA GLY A 72 6.52 -12.17 -13.15
C GLY A 72 6.27 -10.81 -12.50
N LEU A 73 5.01 -10.51 -12.24
CA LEU A 73 4.61 -9.34 -11.47
C LEU A 73 4.81 -9.63 -9.97
N ARG A 74 5.17 -8.59 -9.21
CA ARG A 74 5.30 -8.67 -7.76
C ARG A 74 4.31 -7.73 -7.11
N CYS A 75 3.73 -8.17 -6.02
CA CYS A 75 2.98 -7.33 -5.11
C CYS A 75 3.96 -6.59 -4.19
N ASP A 76 3.73 -5.33 -3.92
CA ASP A 76 4.65 -4.50 -3.14
C ASP A 76 4.85 -5.03 -1.73
N VAL A 77 3.80 -5.52 -1.08
CA VAL A 77 3.89 -6.14 0.24
C VAL A 77 2.76 -7.13 0.49
N VAL A 78 3.09 -8.25 1.13
CA VAL A 78 2.11 -9.20 1.68
C VAL A 78 2.20 -9.17 3.19
N ILE A 79 1.05 -9.14 3.87
CA ILE A 79 0.93 -8.93 5.30
C ILE A 79 0.20 -10.11 5.94
N THR A 80 0.68 -10.56 7.10
CA THR A 80 0.05 -11.60 7.91
C THR A 80 -0.24 -11.11 9.33
N ASP A 81 -1.17 -11.75 10.03
CA ASP A 81 -1.55 -11.39 11.41
C ASP A 81 -0.42 -11.64 12.42
N ASP A 82 0.63 -12.35 12.06
CA ASP A 82 1.70 -12.75 12.97
C ASP A 82 3.07 -12.22 12.55
N ALA A 83 3.75 -11.51 13.46
CA ALA A 83 5.13 -11.04 13.30
C ALA A 83 6.19 -12.13 13.43
N LYS A 84 5.84 -13.35 13.81
CA LYS A 84 6.79 -14.44 14.15
C LYS A 84 7.56 -15.02 12.97
N GLY A 85 7.56 -14.34 11.82
CA GLY A 85 8.43 -14.68 10.70
C GLY A 85 8.03 -15.97 9.99
N VAL A 86 6.75 -16.32 10.03
CA VAL A 86 6.21 -17.43 9.24
C VAL A 86 6.38 -17.11 7.77
N ALA A 87 6.93 -18.04 6.99
CA ALA A 87 7.07 -17.87 5.55
C ALA A 87 5.70 -17.90 4.86
N LEU A 88 5.60 -17.29 3.68
CA LEU A 88 4.46 -17.56 2.80
C LEU A 88 4.64 -18.94 2.16
N ARG A 89 3.58 -19.73 2.20
CA ARG A 89 3.59 -21.06 1.61
C ARG A 89 3.61 -20.99 0.08
N ASP A 90 4.53 -21.73 -0.53
CA ASP A 90 4.50 -21.95 -1.97
C ASP A 90 3.36 -22.93 -2.30
N PRO A 91 2.32 -22.52 -3.06
CA PRO A 91 1.20 -23.41 -3.40
C PRO A 91 1.62 -24.72 -4.07
N ARG A 92 2.79 -24.74 -4.75
CA ARG A 92 3.31 -25.94 -5.44
C ARG A 92 3.87 -26.98 -4.47
N THR A 93 4.26 -26.59 -3.28
CA THR A 93 4.84 -27.50 -2.26
C THR A 93 3.80 -28.05 -1.30
N ARG A 94 2.56 -27.53 -1.33
CA ARG A 94 1.48 -27.90 -0.45
C ARG A 94 1.22 -29.41 -0.47
N GLY A 95 1.32 -30.06 0.67
CA GLY A 95 1.14 -31.51 0.81
C GLY A 95 2.28 -32.37 0.29
N THR A 96 3.42 -31.81 -0.07
CA THR A 96 4.66 -32.51 -0.43
C THR A 96 5.66 -32.58 0.72
N LEU A 97 6.78 -33.27 0.53
CA LEU A 97 7.90 -33.29 1.51
C LEU A 97 8.58 -31.93 1.68
N PHE A 98 8.33 -30.98 0.77
CA PHE A 98 8.87 -29.62 0.82
C PHE A 98 7.87 -28.62 1.38
N ASP A 99 6.73 -29.09 1.88
CA ASP A 99 5.71 -28.24 2.51
C ASP A 99 6.22 -27.68 3.84
N THR A 100 6.09 -26.37 4.02
CA THR A 100 6.45 -25.69 5.25
C THR A 100 5.20 -25.61 6.13
N LEU A 101 5.08 -26.49 7.12
CA LEU A 101 3.88 -26.63 7.96
C LEU A 101 3.47 -25.33 8.68
N ASP A 102 4.45 -24.50 9.05
CA ASP A 102 4.23 -23.23 9.76
C ASP A 102 4.11 -22.03 8.82
N ALA A 103 3.97 -22.25 7.51
CA ALA A 103 3.81 -21.18 6.54
C ALA A 103 2.34 -20.76 6.39
N VAL A 104 2.11 -19.48 6.18
CA VAL A 104 0.78 -18.91 5.91
C VAL A 104 0.41 -19.13 4.44
N ASP A 105 -0.79 -19.62 4.20
CA ASP A 105 -1.29 -19.76 2.84
C ASP A 105 -1.53 -18.38 2.19
N PRO A 106 -1.28 -18.22 0.87
CA PRO A 106 -1.54 -16.98 0.16
C PRO A 106 -2.98 -16.47 0.31
N GLU A 107 -3.94 -17.40 0.45
CA GLU A 107 -5.35 -17.11 0.67
C GLU A 107 -5.66 -16.44 2.01
N ASP A 108 -4.83 -16.72 3.04
CA ASP A 108 -4.99 -16.18 4.41
C ASP A 108 -4.19 -14.89 4.64
N ALA A 109 -3.32 -14.52 3.70
CA ALA A 109 -2.51 -13.30 3.75
C ALA A 109 -3.24 -12.11 3.09
N TYR A 110 -2.89 -10.89 3.53
CA TYR A 110 -3.38 -9.66 2.92
C TYR A 110 -2.38 -9.11 1.91
N TRP A 111 -2.79 -8.97 0.65
CA TRP A 111 -1.95 -8.51 -0.47
C TRP A 111 -2.17 -7.03 -0.71
N LEU A 112 -1.13 -6.21 -0.56
CA LEU A 112 -1.23 -4.76 -0.59
C LEU A 112 -0.30 -4.18 -1.66
N GLU A 113 -0.88 -3.52 -2.65
CA GLU A 113 -0.17 -2.63 -3.58
C GLU A 113 -0.07 -1.24 -2.97
N ILE A 114 1.05 -0.55 -3.17
CA ILE A 114 1.35 0.76 -2.59
C ILE A 114 1.46 1.80 -3.70
N LYS A 115 0.73 2.89 -3.56
CA LYS A 115 0.85 4.06 -4.41
C LYS A 115 1.03 5.32 -3.59
N THR A 116 1.96 6.14 -4.06
CA THR A 116 2.23 7.44 -3.44
C THR A 116 2.10 8.53 -4.49
N VAL A 117 1.33 9.56 -4.16
CA VAL A 117 1.16 10.72 -5.04
C VAL A 117 1.33 12.00 -4.23
N SER A 118 2.21 12.89 -4.69
CA SER A 118 2.51 14.15 -4.03
C SER A 118 2.12 15.34 -4.91
N GLN A 119 1.39 16.29 -4.33
CA GLN A 119 1.03 17.53 -5.01
C GLN A 119 2.24 18.44 -5.22
N TYR A 120 3.20 18.38 -4.31
CA TYR A 120 4.46 19.12 -4.39
C TYR A 120 5.65 18.16 -4.32
N THR A 121 6.69 18.53 -5.04
CA THR A 121 8.01 17.86 -5.00
C THR A 121 9.07 18.88 -4.56
N THR A 122 10.31 18.45 -4.39
CA THR A 122 11.45 19.36 -4.11
C THR A 122 11.65 20.44 -5.17
N ARG A 123 11.00 20.31 -6.35
CA ARG A 123 11.04 21.27 -7.45
C ARG A 123 9.81 22.20 -7.51
N GLY A 124 8.91 22.12 -6.52
CA GLY A 124 7.65 22.87 -6.46
C GLY A 124 6.44 22.04 -6.91
N PRO A 125 5.33 22.68 -7.31
CA PRO A 125 4.10 22.00 -7.69
C PRO A 125 4.31 20.97 -8.79
N PHE A 126 3.79 19.76 -8.60
CA PHE A 126 3.96 18.66 -9.53
C PHE A 126 2.87 18.67 -10.62
N LYS A 127 3.24 19.05 -11.82
CA LYS A 127 2.31 19.13 -12.97
C LYS A 127 1.69 17.79 -13.37
N GLY A 128 2.30 16.68 -12.98
CA GLY A 128 1.84 15.32 -13.25
C GLY A 128 0.86 14.76 -12.22
N TYR A 129 0.59 15.47 -11.14
CA TYR A 129 -0.19 15.00 -9.99
C TYR A 129 -1.50 14.28 -10.37
N SER A 130 -2.39 14.95 -11.09
CA SER A 130 -3.67 14.35 -11.50
C SER A 130 -3.51 13.12 -12.39
N LYS A 131 -2.47 13.08 -13.24
CA LYS A 131 -2.20 11.93 -14.11
C LYS A 131 -1.73 10.74 -13.28
N GLU A 132 -0.83 10.95 -12.33
CA GLU A 132 -0.36 9.89 -11.42
C GLU A 132 -1.48 9.37 -10.53
N LEU A 133 -2.29 10.25 -9.98
CA LEU A 133 -3.44 9.86 -9.18
C LEU A 133 -4.45 9.00 -9.96
N LEU A 134 -4.70 9.31 -11.22
CA LEU A 134 -5.83 8.74 -11.96
C LEU A 134 -5.48 7.56 -12.88
N SER A 135 -4.22 7.35 -13.25
CA SER A 135 -3.88 6.40 -14.32
C SER A 135 -3.19 5.12 -13.83
N PRO A 136 -2.06 5.16 -13.10
CA PRO A 136 -1.32 3.94 -12.72
C PRO A 136 -2.10 3.05 -11.73
N VAL A 137 -2.83 3.67 -10.83
CA VAL A 137 -3.57 3.01 -9.73
C VAL A 137 -4.59 1.97 -10.22
N ALA A 138 -5.13 2.18 -11.41
CA ALA A 138 -6.10 1.25 -12.01
C ALA A 138 -5.48 -0.10 -12.39
N ASP A 139 -4.22 -0.11 -12.77
CA ASP A 139 -3.55 -1.34 -13.19
C ASP A 139 -3.16 -2.21 -11.97
N ASP A 140 -2.84 -1.57 -10.85
CA ASP A 140 -2.56 -2.27 -9.59
C ASP A 140 -3.83 -2.95 -9.04
N VAL A 141 -4.98 -2.28 -9.08
CA VAL A 141 -6.28 -2.90 -8.75
C VAL A 141 -6.57 -4.11 -9.63
N LYS A 142 -6.30 -4.03 -10.94
CA LYS A 142 -6.53 -5.15 -11.86
C LYS A 142 -5.63 -6.35 -11.56
N LYS A 143 -4.37 -6.14 -11.19
CA LYS A 143 -3.45 -7.22 -10.81
C LYS A 143 -3.97 -7.99 -9.60
N LEU A 144 -4.37 -7.28 -8.55
CA LEU A 144 -4.93 -7.86 -7.33
C LEU A 144 -6.23 -8.63 -7.63
N TRP A 145 -7.10 -8.07 -8.45
CA TRP A 145 -8.38 -8.67 -8.80
C TRP A 145 -8.25 -9.88 -9.70
N ALA A 146 -7.25 -9.91 -10.58
CA ALA A 146 -7.09 -10.99 -11.57
C ALA A 146 -6.53 -12.30 -10.97
N ASP A 147 -5.97 -12.28 -9.78
CA ASP A 147 -5.41 -13.47 -9.14
C ASP A 147 -6.44 -14.17 -8.25
N SER A 148 -6.93 -15.32 -8.69
CA SER A 148 -7.98 -16.08 -8.01
C SER A 148 -7.53 -16.74 -6.70
N LEU A 149 -6.25 -16.73 -6.37
CA LEU A 149 -5.71 -17.23 -5.10
C LEU A 149 -5.55 -16.13 -4.04
N ILE A 150 -5.93 -14.90 -4.38
CA ILE A 150 -5.91 -13.77 -3.46
C ILE A 150 -7.33 -13.48 -2.98
N PHE A 151 -7.62 -13.75 -1.71
CA PHE A 151 -8.93 -13.48 -1.12
C PHE A 151 -8.98 -12.15 -0.37
N HIS A 152 -7.84 -11.72 0.17
CA HIS A 152 -7.72 -10.48 0.94
C HIS A 152 -6.69 -9.59 0.28
N SER A 153 -7.14 -8.48 -0.27
CA SER A 153 -6.24 -7.54 -0.93
C SER A 153 -6.72 -6.11 -0.85
N GLY A 154 -5.82 -5.20 -1.10
CA GLY A 154 -6.10 -3.78 -1.11
C GLY A 154 -5.04 -2.96 -1.83
N LEU A 155 -5.44 -1.74 -2.11
CA LEU A 155 -4.57 -0.69 -2.56
C LEU A 155 -4.36 0.30 -1.43
N LEU A 156 -3.11 0.54 -1.04
CA LEU A 156 -2.70 1.65 -0.20
C LEU A 156 -2.41 2.86 -1.07
N LEU A 157 -3.15 3.93 -0.87
CA LEU A 157 -2.90 5.22 -1.51
C LEU A 157 -2.45 6.22 -0.45
N ILE A 158 -1.21 6.69 -0.56
CA ILE A 158 -0.64 7.74 0.28
C ILE A 158 -0.64 9.02 -0.54
N LEU A 159 -1.41 10.03 -0.10
CA LEU A 159 -1.47 11.33 -0.74
C LEU A 159 -0.80 12.38 0.13
N PHE A 160 0.10 13.14 -0.49
CA PHE A 160 0.66 14.36 0.07
C PHE A 160 0.09 15.56 -0.64
N THR A 161 -0.67 16.38 0.07
CA THR A 161 -1.39 17.53 -0.47
C THR A 161 -1.13 18.79 0.33
N GLU A 162 -1.46 19.95 -0.24
CA GLU A 162 -1.34 21.22 0.47
C GLU A 162 -2.26 21.26 1.70
N THR A 163 -3.50 20.76 1.55
CA THR A 163 -4.51 20.79 2.62
C THR A 163 -5.24 19.45 2.74
N ARG A 164 -5.91 19.28 3.88
CA ARG A 164 -6.82 18.16 4.14
C ARG A 164 -7.95 18.10 3.11
N ASP A 165 -8.56 19.23 2.80
CA ASP A 165 -9.73 19.30 1.91
C ASP A 165 -9.38 18.82 0.51
N VAL A 166 -8.17 19.13 0.02
CA VAL A 166 -7.67 18.63 -1.26
C VAL A 166 -7.53 17.11 -1.20
N ALA A 167 -6.94 16.56 -0.14
CA ALA A 167 -6.78 15.12 0.01
C ALA A 167 -8.12 14.38 0.04
N GLU A 168 -9.09 14.87 0.82
CA GLU A 168 -10.42 14.28 0.91
C GLU A 168 -11.17 14.34 -0.43
N HIS A 169 -11.14 15.47 -1.11
CA HIS A 169 -11.71 15.61 -2.45
C HIS A 169 -11.10 14.62 -3.43
N ASP A 170 -9.78 14.50 -3.45
CA ASP A 170 -9.07 13.68 -4.43
C ASP A 170 -9.25 12.19 -4.18
N LEU A 171 -9.31 11.75 -2.91
CA LEU A 171 -9.66 10.38 -2.55
C LEU A 171 -11.08 10.02 -3.01
N LEU A 172 -12.04 10.92 -2.80
CA LEU A 172 -13.42 10.71 -3.23
C LEU A 172 -13.53 10.70 -4.77
N ALA A 173 -12.86 11.61 -5.45
CA ALA A 173 -12.83 11.66 -6.91
C ALA A 173 -12.21 10.40 -7.52
N TRP A 174 -11.14 9.87 -6.93
CA TRP A 174 -10.53 8.62 -7.33
C TRP A 174 -11.48 7.44 -7.12
N PHE A 175 -12.09 7.33 -5.95
CA PHE A 175 -13.03 6.26 -5.62
C PHE A 175 -14.25 6.28 -6.57
N ASP A 176 -14.87 7.44 -6.78
CA ASP A 176 -16.00 7.60 -7.70
C ASP A 176 -15.62 7.18 -9.14
N ARG A 177 -14.41 7.51 -9.59
CA ARG A 177 -13.88 7.08 -10.88
C ARG A 177 -13.72 5.55 -10.97
N CYS A 178 -13.29 4.90 -9.89
CA CYS A 178 -13.19 3.44 -9.83
C CYS A 178 -14.56 2.79 -9.96
N LEU A 179 -15.55 3.28 -9.21
CA LEU A 179 -16.92 2.80 -9.28
C LEU A 179 -17.52 2.97 -10.68
N LYS A 180 -17.35 4.12 -11.31
CA LYS A 180 -17.81 4.40 -12.69
C LYS A 180 -17.16 3.48 -13.73
N ARG A 181 -15.98 2.95 -13.45
CA ARG A 181 -15.27 2.01 -14.32
C ARG A 181 -15.52 0.53 -13.97
N GLY A 182 -16.34 0.27 -12.96
CA GLY A 182 -16.66 -1.08 -12.51
C GLY A 182 -15.50 -1.81 -11.83
N TYR A 183 -14.53 -1.07 -11.25
CA TYR A 183 -13.47 -1.71 -10.48
C TYR A 183 -14.01 -2.21 -9.14
N PRO A 184 -13.57 -3.41 -8.68
CA PRO A 184 -14.09 -4.05 -7.47
C PRO A 184 -13.43 -3.48 -6.20
N VAL A 185 -13.48 -2.17 -6.02
CA VAL A 185 -12.93 -1.50 -4.85
C VAL A 185 -14.01 -1.18 -3.83
N ALA A 186 -13.71 -1.39 -2.55
CA ALA A 186 -14.56 -0.97 -1.44
C ALA A 186 -14.28 0.50 -1.06
N SER A 187 -15.17 1.10 -0.27
CA SER A 187 -14.93 2.41 0.34
C SER A 187 -13.63 2.41 1.13
N PRO A 188 -12.83 3.47 1.05
CA PRO A 188 -11.53 3.53 1.70
C PRO A 188 -11.64 3.61 3.22
N SER A 189 -10.72 2.94 3.90
CA SER A 189 -10.37 3.25 5.27
C SER A 189 -9.32 4.34 5.25
N ALA A 190 -9.76 5.60 5.40
CA ALA A 190 -8.88 6.75 5.30
C ALA A 190 -8.52 7.30 6.69
N ARG A 191 -7.25 7.71 6.82
CA ARG A 191 -6.68 8.44 7.95
C ARG A 191 -5.87 9.61 7.40
N GLY A 192 -5.51 10.54 8.27
CA GLY A 192 -4.65 11.62 7.84
C GLY A 192 -4.11 12.43 9.03
N PHE A 193 -3.08 13.20 8.74
CA PHE A 193 -2.47 14.10 9.70
C PHE A 193 -1.78 15.27 9.00
N GLU A 194 -1.63 16.34 9.75
CA GLU A 194 -0.92 17.54 9.30
C GLU A 194 0.58 17.29 9.24
N ILE A 195 1.22 17.81 8.19
CA ILE A 195 2.66 17.88 8.03
C ILE A 195 3.05 19.34 8.26
N SER A 196 3.71 19.61 9.38
CA SER A 196 4.16 20.95 9.73
C SER A 196 5.55 21.23 9.19
N ASN A 197 5.88 22.52 9.05
CA ASN A 197 7.21 23.01 8.72
C ASN A 197 7.81 22.49 7.40
N ARG A 198 6.97 22.17 6.42
CA ARG A 198 7.38 21.74 5.08
C ARG A 198 7.00 22.77 4.02
N ILE A 199 7.69 22.70 2.88
CA ILE A 199 7.38 23.53 1.71
C ILE A 199 6.46 22.73 0.79
N GLY A 200 5.19 23.15 0.68
CA GLY A 200 4.23 22.63 -0.29
C GLY A 200 3.22 21.68 0.31
N ASN A 201 3.62 20.46 0.71
CA ASN A 201 2.67 19.49 1.27
C ASN A 201 2.42 19.81 2.75
N GLY A 202 1.18 20.12 3.10
CA GLY A 202 0.75 20.38 4.49
C GLY A 202 -0.08 19.24 5.10
N TRP A 203 -0.43 18.22 4.30
CA TRP A 203 -1.26 17.11 4.73
C TRP A 203 -0.80 15.78 4.16
N CYS A 204 -0.80 14.73 4.99
CA CYS A 204 -0.64 13.35 4.59
C CYS A 204 -1.97 12.62 4.78
N ALA A 205 -2.51 12.04 3.71
CA ALA A 205 -3.63 11.13 3.78
C ALA A 205 -3.16 9.70 3.46
N VAL A 206 -3.61 8.75 4.28
CA VAL A 206 -3.37 7.31 4.14
C VAL A 206 -4.70 6.64 3.93
N ALA A 207 -4.93 6.04 2.78
CA ALA A 207 -6.20 5.40 2.45
C ALA A 207 -5.97 3.97 1.95
N VAL A 208 -6.59 3.00 2.61
CA VAL A 208 -6.59 1.60 2.18
C VAL A 208 -7.93 1.27 1.56
N PHE A 209 -7.92 0.99 0.27
CA PHE A 209 -9.08 0.53 -0.49
C PHE A 209 -9.05 -0.99 -0.56
N GLY A 210 -10.02 -1.67 0.05
CA GLY A 210 -10.16 -3.11 -0.14
C GLY A 210 -10.47 -3.43 -1.61
N VAL A 211 -9.75 -4.39 -2.17
CA VAL A 211 -10.04 -4.93 -3.51
C VAL A 211 -10.68 -6.29 -3.31
N ARG A 212 -11.87 -6.49 -3.88
CA ARG A 212 -12.58 -7.77 -3.75
C ARG A 212 -12.03 -8.75 -4.78
N GLY A 213 -11.61 -9.92 -4.30
CA GLY A 213 -11.36 -11.06 -5.17
C GLY A 213 -12.63 -11.51 -5.91
N VAL A 214 -12.46 -12.18 -7.03
CA VAL A 214 -13.56 -12.77 -7.84
C VAL A 214 -14.08 -14.02 -7.14
#